data_16e2454a45b985a74dfc5e23f27be550
#
_entry.id   16e2454a45b985a74dfc5e23f27be550
#
_cell.length_a   1.000
_cell.length_b   1.000
_cell.length_c   1.000
_cell.angle_alpha   90.00
_cell.angle_beta   90.00
_cell.angle_gamma   90.00
#
_symmetry.space_group_name_H-M   'P 1'
#
loop_
_entity.id
_entity.type
_entity.pdbx_description
1 polymer ?
#
loop_
_entity_poly.entity_id
_entity_poly.type
_entity_poly.pdbx_seq_one_letter_code
_entity_poly.pdbx_strand_id
1 'polypeptide(L)'
;MRRLKLFCGARPAFFVFLAICLWYSPVAAQKFGYVNTNFILNKMPEYAEAQAEIEKLSQAWQEEIKSMQQQILDMHAELKAEEVLLTPEMKEERLKAIQKKEEQLKEYQAKVFGFEGLFFLKKKELMKPVQDKVYDAVEKVARKHHLAVIFDKSGELVMIYTDPVHDYTDYVLEELGLGDPVDVLDNN
;
A
#
# COMPACT_ATOMS: atom_id res chain seq x y z
N MET A 1 -53.16 -28.44 60.41
CA MET A 1 -52.59 -29.66 59.82
C MET A 1 -52.83 -29.60 58.30
N ARG A 2 -51.77 -29.43 57.48
CA ARG A 2 -51.69 -29.91 56.10
C ARG A 2 -50.46 -29.28 55.41
N ARG A 3 -49.38 -30.03 55.50
CA ARG A 3 -48.55 -30.45 54.40
C ARG A 3 -48.05 -29.35 53.46
N LEU A 4 -46.86 -28.84 53.78
CA LEU A 4 -45.97 -28.20 52.82
C LEU A 4 -44.83 -29.21 52.51
N LYS A 5 -45.04 -30.08 51.58
CA LYS A 5 -44.00 -30.96 50.98
C LYS A 5 -44.32 -31.04 49.52
N LEU A 6 -43.56 -30.34 48.67
CA LEU A 6 -43.34 -30.63 47.27
C LEU A 6 -42.60 -29.48 46.60
N PHE A 7 -41.31 -29.32 46.93
CA PHE A 7 -40.42 -28.52 46.05
C PHE A 7 -38.95 -28.85 46.32
N CYS A 8 -38.61 -30.14 46.51
CA CYS A 8 -37.24 -30.52 46.81
C CYS A 8 -36.56 -31.40 45.74
N GLY A 9 -37.23 -31.64 44.61
CA GLY A 9 -36.70 -32.56 43.59
C GLY A 9 -36.13 -31.95 42.27
N ALA A 10 -36.42 -30.67 42.02
CA ALA A 10 -36.07 -30.08 40.70
C ALA A 10 -34.71 -29.33 40.69
N ARG A 11 -34.13 -29.05 41.85
CA ARG A 11 -32.91 -28.26 41.96
C ARG A 11 -31.64 -28.91 41.34
N PRO A 12 -31.32 -30.21 41.62
CA PRO A 12 -30.12 -30.78 41.05
C PRO A 12 -30.22 -31.02 39.54
N ALA A 13 -31.39 -31.39 39.01
CA ALA A 13 -31.59 -31.61 37.57
C ALA A 13 -31.44 -30.32 36.76
N PHE A 14 -31.88 -29.19 37.29
CA PHE A 14 -31.70 -27.90 36.61
C PHE A 14 -30.23 -27.47 36.54
N PHE A 15 -29.44 -27.68 37.59
CA PHE A 15 -28.00 -27.41 37.60
C PHE A 15 -27.24 -28.33 36.65
N VAL A 16 -27.62 -29.59 36.57
CA VAL A 16 -27.01 -30.55 35.62
C VAL A 16 -27.34 -30.16 34.16
N PHE A 17 -28.58 -29.76 33.88
CA PHE A 17 -28.97 -29.30 32.55
C PHE A 17 -28.24 -28.00 32.15
N LEU A 18 -28.11 -27.05 33.09
CA LEU A 18 -27.33 -25.79 32.86
C LEU A 18 -25.84 -26.07 32.62
N ALA A 19 -25.25 -27.02 33.35
CA ALA A 19 -23.86 -27.44 33.16
C ALA A 19 -23.62 -28.11 31.80
N ILE A 20 -24.58 -28.95 31.32
CA ILE A 20 -24.52 -29.57 30.01
C ILE A 20 -24.63 -28.51 28.90
N CYS A 21 -25.50 -27.50 29.03
CA CYS A 21 -25.62 -26.43 28.06
C CYS A 21 -24.34 -25.56 27.95
N LEU A 22 -23.59 -25.35 29.04
CA LEU A 22 -22.31 -24.66 29.05
C LEU A 22 -21.18 -25.45 28.36
N TRP A 23 -21.25 -26.76 28.31
CA TRP A 23 -20.27 -27.61 27.60
C TRP A 23 -20.48 -27.68 26.09
N TYR A 24 -21.67 -27.31 25.59
CA TYR A 24 -22.00 -27.31 24.16
C TYR A 24 -21.82 -25.94 23.49
N SER A 25 -21.10 -25.00 24.12
CA SER A 25 -20.76 -23.76 23.42
C SER A 25 -19.76 -24.08 22.29
N PRO A 26 -20.13 -24.00 21.00
CA PRO A 26 -19.16 -24.17 19.93
C PRO A 26 -18.16 -23.03 20.03
N VAL A 27 -16.94 -23.33 20.47
CA VAL A 27 -15.82 -22.42 20.39
C VAL A 27 -15.50 -22.29 18.90
N ALA A 28 -16.05 -21.28 18.23
CA ALA A 28 -15.66 -20.94 16.87
C ALA A 28 -14.21 -20.48 16.92
N ALA A 29 -13.28 -21.36 16.57
CA ALA A 29 -11.87 -20.98 16.43
C ALA A 29 -11.78 -19.89 15.35
N GLN A 30 -11.23 -18.74 15.70
CA GLN A 30 -10.97 -17.66 14.75
C GLN A 30 -9.92 -18.16 13.74
N LYS A 31 -10.32 -18.25 12.49
CA LYS A 31 -9.39 -18.61 11.42
C LYS A 31 -8.62 -17.36 10.98
N PHE A 32 -7.35 -17.54 10.74
CA PHE A 32 -6.47 -16.48 10.19
C PHE A 32 -5.77 -17.04 8.95
N GLY A 33 -5.33 -16.12 8.11
CA GLY A 33 -4.57 -16.43 6.91
C GLY A 33 -3.51 -15.38 6.65
N TYR A 34 -2.71 -15.59 5.65
CA TYR A 34 -1.80 -14.57 5.12
C TYR A 34 -1.81 -14.58 3.59
N VAL A 35 -1.40 -13.48 3.02
CA VAL A 35 -1.21 -13.28 1.58
C VAL A 35 0.12 -12.58 1.33
N ASN A 36 0.62 -12.68 0.11
CA ASN A 36 1.77 -11.93 -0.37
C ASN A 36 1.29 -10.86 -1.37
N THR A 37 1.02 -9.64 -0.88
CA THR A 37 0.49 -8.57 -1.74
C THR A 37 1.48 -8.15 -2.82
N ASN A 38 2.80 -8.18 -2.56
CA ASN A 38 3.80 -7.89 -3.58
C ASN A 38 3.77 -8.91 -4.73
N PHE A 39 3.58 -10.19 -4.42
CA PHE A 39 3.46 -11.22 -5.43
C PHE A 39 2.19 -11.02 -6.27
N ILE A 40 1.06 -10.73 -5.62
CA ILE A 40 -0.21 -10.44 -6.28
C ILE A 40 -0.07 -9.23 -7.21
N LEU A 41 0.44 -8.10 -6.70
CA LEU A 41 0.63 -6.87 -7.46
C LEU A 41 1.51 -7.10 -8.70
N ASN A 42 2.60 -7.85 -8.57
CA ASN A 42 3.49 -8.15 -9.70
C ASN A 42 2.86 -9.02 -10.80
N LYS A 43 1.77 -9.73 -10.49
CA LYS A 43 0.98 -10.48 -11.47
C LYS A 43 -0.08 -9.61 -12.16
N MET A 44 -0.38 -8.42 -11.64
CA MET A 44 -1.42 -7.52 -12.16
C MET A 44 -0.88 -6.66 -13.32
N PRO A 45 -1.46 -6.70 -14.53
CA PRO A 45 -1.05 -5.82 -15.62
C PRO A 45 -1.27 -4.34 -15.30
N GLU A 46 -2.34 -4.00 -14.60
CA GLU A 46 -2.64 -2.62 -14.20
C GLU A 46 -1.58 -2.04 -13.25
N TYR A 47 -0.95 -2.90 -12.42
CA TYR A 47 0.17 -2.49 -11.57
C TYR A 47 1.41 -2.13 -12.42
N ALA A 48 1.72 -2.95 -13.41
CA ALA A 48 2.83 -2.69 -14.33
C ALA A 48 2.61 -1.41 -15.14
N GLU A 49 1.39 -1.17 -15.62
CA GLU A 49 1.01 0.06 -16.33
C GLU A 49 1.14 1.29 -15.41
N ALA A 50 0.62 1.22 -14.19
CA ALA A 50 0.74 2.29 -13.22
C ALA A 50 2.20 2.60 -12.88
N GLN A 51 3.04 1.58 -12.70
CA GLN A 51 4.48 1.76 -12.47
C GLN A 51 5.19 2.40 -13.66
N ALA A 52 4.89 1.97 -14.88
CA ALA A 52 5.47 2.54 -16.09
C ALA A 52 5.11 4.02 -16.26
N GLU A 53 3.87 4.40 -15.96
CA GLU A 53 3.44 5.81 -16.03
C GLU A 53 4.10 6.66 -14.93
N ILE A 54 4.23 6.15 -13.70
CA ILE A 54 4.95 6.83 -12.61
C ILE A 54 6.41 7.07 -13.00
N GLU A 55 7.08 6.05 -13.56
CA GLU A 55 8.47 6.15 -14.00
C GLU A 55 8.63 7.19 -15.10
N LYS A 56 7.76 7.16 -16.12
CA LYS A 56 7.75 8.14 -17.21
C LYS A 56 7.58 9.57 -16.71
N LEU A 57 6.65 9.81 -15.78
CA LEU A 57 6.46 11.12 -15.16
C LEU A 57 7.69 11.55 -14.35
N SER A 58 8.28 10.61 -13.60
CA SER A 58 9.49 10.86 -12.81
C SER A 58 10.65 11.28 -13.70
N GLN A 59 10.86 10.56 -14.80
CA GLN A 59 11.92 10.86 -15.78
C GLN A 59 11.71 12.25 -16.41
N ALA A 60 10.48 12.58 -16.83
CA ALA A 60 10.18 13.89 -17.39
C ALA A 60 10.49 15.04 -16.41
N TRP A 61 10.12 14.90 -15.14
CA TRP A 61 10.44 15.90 -14.12
C TRP A 61 11.95 16.01 -13.83
N GLN A 62 12.67 14.87 -13.83
CA GLN A 62 14.13 14.87 -13.67
C GLN A 62 14.84 15.53 -14.84
N GLU A 63 14.36 15.32 -16.07
CA GLU A 63 14.90 15.99 -17.27
C GLU A 63 14.67 17.51 -17.21
N GLU A 64 13.48 17.95 -16.78
CA GLU A 64 13.18 19.37 -16.60
C GLU A 64 14.11 20.01 -15.54
N ILE A 65 14.29 19.35 -14.38
CA ILE A 65 15.22 19.81 -13.35
C ILE A 65 16.65 19.91 -13.89
N LYS A 66 17.10 18.90 -14.64
CA LYS A 66 18.42 18.89 -15.28
C LYS A 66 18.57 20.02 -16.29
N SER A 67 17.54 20.28 -17.07
CA SER A 67 17.52 21.41 -18.02
C SER A 67 17.64 22.76 -17.28
N MET A 68 16.89 22.96 -16.19
CA MET A 68 16.99 24.18 -15.38
C MET A 68 18.38 24.33 -14.75
N GLN A 69 18.98 23.24 -14.25
CA GLN A 69 20.35 23.25 -13.72
C GLN A 69 21.37 23.64 -14.79
N GLN A 70 21.24 23.09 -16.00
CA GLN A 70 22.13 23.43 -17.10
C GLN A 70 22.02 24.91 -17.49
N GLN A 71 20.81 25.47 -17.56
CA GLN A 71 20.61 26.89 -17.81
C GLN A 71 21.32 27.78 -16.77
N ILE A 72 21.27 27.40 -15.49
CA ILE A 72 21.95 28.11 -14.42
C ILE A 72 23.48 28.05 -14.60
N LEU A 73 24.00 26.86 -14.94
CA LEU A 73 25.43 26.68 -15.21
C LEU A 73 25.89 27.53 -16.41
N ASP A 74 25.08 27.57 -17.47
CA ASP A 74 25.39 28.37 -18.66
C ASP A 74 25.39 29.89 -18.32
N MET A 75 24.38 30.34 -17.56
CA MET A 75 24.35 31.76 -17.10
C MET A 75 25.56 32.13 -16.23
N HIS A 76 26.06 31.25 -15.37
CA HIS A 76 27.28 31.46 -14.62
C HIS A 76 28.52 31.50 -15.51
N ALA A 77 28.59 30.60 -16.51
CA ALA A 77 29.70 30.57 -17.46
C ALA A 77 29.75 31.83 -18.33
N GLU A 78 28.59 32.31 -18.82
CA GLU A 78 28.46 33.57 -19.57
C GLU A 78 28.89 34.77 -18.71
N LEU A 79 28.36 34.87 -17.48
CA LEU A 79 28.75 35.94 -16.56
C LEU A 79 30.27 35.99 -16.34
N LYS A 80 30.90 34.80 -16.16
CA LYS A 80 32.35 34.74 -15.97
C LYS A 80 33.13 35.11 -17.24
N ALA A 81 32.65 34.72 -18.41
CA ALA A 81 33.30 35.04 -19.68
C ALA A 81 33.22 36.54 -20.00
N GLU A 82 32.12 37.19 -19.64
CA GLU A 82 31.88 38.63 -19.91
C GLU A 82 32.33 39.54 -18.76
N GLU A 83 32.80 39.02 -17.65
CA GLU A 83 33.07 39.74 -16.38
C GLU A 83 33.88 41.01 -16.56
N VAL A 84 34.88 41.01 -17.47
CA VAL A 84 35.77 42.15 -17.74
C VAL A 84 35.08 43.25 -18.56
N LEU A 85 34.01 42.90 -19.24
CA LEU A 85 33.27 43.82 -20.14
C LEU A 85 32.06 44.44 -19.47
N LEU A 86 31.62 43.94 -18.31
CA LEU A 86 30.41 44.36 -17.63
C LEU A 86 30.68 45.52 -16.67
N THR A 87 29.77 46.49 -16.63
CA THR A 87 29.73 47.49 -15.56
C THR A 87 29.29 46.87 -14.24
N PRO A 88 29.57 47.46 -13.07
CA PRO A 88 29.11 46.94 -11.79
C PRO A 88 27.59 46.70 -11.74
N GLU A 89 26.80 47.62 -12.33
CA GLU A 89 25.34 47.54 -12.36
C GLU A 89 24.88 46.35 -13.24
N MET A 90 25.48 46.17 -14.39
CA MET A 90 25.19 45.02 -15.28
C MET A 90 25.53 43.68 -14.63
N LYS A 91 26.66 43.63 -13.88
CA LYS A 91 27.06 42.46 -13.14
C LYS A 91 26.04 42.11 -12.05
N GLU A 92 25.58 43.12 -11.30
CA GLU A 92 24.56 42.94 -10.27
C GLU A 92 23.24 42.45 -10.87
N GLU A 93 22.80 42.99 -12.02
CA GLU A 93 21.60 42.52 -12.72
C GLU A 93 21.69 41.06 -13.15
N ARG A 94 22.83 40.66 -13.72
CA ARG A 94 23.08 39.25 -14.10
C ARG A 94 23.07 38.31 -12.88
N LEU A 95 23.70 38.72 -11.78
CA LEU A 95 23.67 37.92 -10.54
C LEU A 95 22.26 37.76 -9.99
N LYS A 96 21.44 38.83 -10.00
CA LYS A 96 20.02 38.76 -9.60
C LYS A 96 19.22 37.83 -10.50
N ALA A 97 19.51 37.83 -11.81
CA ALA A 97 18.83 36.92 -12.74
C ALA A 97 19.19 35.44 -12.46
N ILE A 98 20.46 35.17 -12.18
CA ILE A 98 20.92 33.81 -11.80
C ILE A 98 20.24 33.38 -10.48
N GLN A 99 20.30 34.21 -9.45
CA GLN A 99 19.67 33.91 -8.15
C GLN A 99 18.18 33.61 -8.30
N LYS A 100 17.47 34.38 -9.12
CA LYS A 100 16.06 34.13 -9.42
C LYS A 100 15.84 32.75 -10.09
N LYS A 101 16.74 32.35 -10.98
CA LYS A 101 16.67 31.01 -11.62
C LYS A 101 16.96 29.89 -10.64
N GLU A 102 17.93 30.07 -9.76
CA GLU A 102 18.23 29.11 -8.69
C GLU A 102 17.05 28.95 -7.73
N GLU A 103 16.38 30.06 -7.38
CA GLU A 103 15.18 30.02 -6.56
C GLU A 103 14.03 29.29 -7.26
N GLN A 104 13.79 29.55 -8.56
CA GLN A 104 12.81 28.82 -9.37
C GLN A 104 13.10 27.33 -9.43
N LEU A 105 14.36 26.92 -9.59
CA LEU A 105 14.75 25.51 -9.56
C LEU A 105 14.43 24.89 -8.21
N LYS A 106 14.77 25.55 -7.11
CA LYS A 106 14.49 25.05 -5.76
C LYS A 106 13.00 24.92 -5.49
N GLU A 107 12.21 25.90 -5.91
CA GLU A 107 10.75 25.86 -5.82
C GLU A 107 10.16 24.71 -6.66
N TYR A 108 10.65 24.52 -7.88
CA TYR A 108 10.20 23.43 -8.74
C TYR A 108 10.54 22.07 -8.18
N GLN A 109 11.77 21.88 -7.65
CA GLN A 109 12.15 20.63 -6.97
C GLN A 109 11.26 20.34 -5.76
N ALA A 110 11.00 21.35 -4.93
CA ALA A 110 10.13 21.22 -3.77
C ALA A 110 8.68 20.90 -4.18
N LYS A 111 8.17 21.53 -5.24
CA LYS A 111 6.83 21.28 -5.79
C LYS A 111 6.68 19.85 -6.32
N VAL A 112 7.70 19.31 -6.97
CA VAL A 112 7.63 17.99 -7.60
C VAL A 112 7.95 16.87 -6.62
N PHE A 113 9.11 16.97 -5.94
CA PHE A 113 9.64 15.90 -5.08
C PHE A 113 9.62 16.23 -3.58
N GLY A 114 9.10 17.39 -3.18
CA GLY A 114 8.96 17.75 -1.78
C GLY A 114 7.89 16.95 -1.05
N PHE A 115 7.69 17.30 0.23
CA PHE A 115 6.65 16.69 1.05
C PHE A 115 5.27 16.89 0.39
N GLU A 116 4.54 15.79 0.17
CA GLU A 116 3.26 15.79 -0.58
C GLU A 116 3.37 16.43 -1.98
N GLY A 117 4.54 16.37 -2.61
CA GLY A 117 4.78 16.89 -3.94
C GLY A 117 4.02 16.13 -5.04
N LEU A 118 4.10 16.66 -6.27
CA LEU A 118 3.38 16.11 -7.43
C LEU A 118 3.69 14.64 -7.69
N PHE A 119 4.93 14.19 -7.47
CA PHE A 119 5.31 12.79 -7.59
C PHE A 119 4.53 11.89 -6.63
N PHE A 120 4.46 12.28 -5.35
CA PHE A 120 3.72 11.53 -4.35
C PHE A 120 2.22 11.48 -4.66
N LEU A 121 1.63 12.62 -5.05
CA LEU A 121 0.21 12.71 -5.40
C LEU A 121 -0.13 11.84 -6.62
N LYS A 122 0.70 11.89 -7.67
CA LYS A 122 0.50 11.07 -8.87
C LYS A 122 0.69 9.58 -8.60
N LYS A 123 1.71 9.23 -7.81
CA LYS A 123 1.90 7.84 -7.37
C LYS A 123 0.67 7.32 -6.62
N LYS A 124 0.14 8.11 -5.69
CA LYS A 124 -1.07 7.74 -4.94
C LYS A 124 -2.30 7.61 -5.85
N GLU A 125 -2.47 8.55 -6.79
CA GLU A 125 -3.58 8.53 -7.74
C GLU A 125 -3.57 7.27 -8.62
N LEU A 126 -2.41 6.91 -9.17
CA LEU A 126 -2.26 5.77 -10.07
C LEU A 126 -2.28 4.42 -9.33
N MET A 127 -1.72 4.37 -8.12
CA MET A 127 -1.65 3.13 -7.35
C MET A 127 -2.93 2.81 -6.59
N LYS A 128 -3.72 3.82 -6.21
CA LYS A 128 -4.93 3.61 -5.42
C LYS A 128 -5.92 2.63 -6.04
N PRO A 129 -6.32 2.74 -7.33
CA PRO A 129 -7.28 1.82 -7.92
C PRO A 129 -6.77 0.36 -7.96
N VAL A 130 -5.46 0.17 -8.11
CA VAL A 130 -4.83 -1.16 -8.08
C VAL A 130 -4.90 -1.76 -6.66
N GLN A 131 -4.56 -0.95 -5.64
CA GLN A 131 -4.65 -1.37 -4.24
C GLN A 131 -6.10 -1.67 -3.83
N ASP A 132 -7.06 -0.85 -4.26
CA ASP A 132 -8.47 -1.05 -3.98
C ASP A 132 -8.96 -2.40 -4.56
N LYS A 133 -8.56 -2.76 -5.81
CA LYS A 133 -8.87 -4.06 -6.41
C LYS A 133 -8.32 -5.24 -5.60
N VAL A 134 -7.05 -5.16 -5.16
CA VAL A 134 -6.44 -6.20 -4.32
C VAL A 134 -7.18 -6.31 -3.00
N TYR A 135 -7.51 -5.19 -2.37
CA TYR A 135 -8.25 -5.17 -1.10
C TYR A 135 -9.61 -5.84 -1.23
N ASP A 136 -10.37 -5.50 -2.28
CA ASP A 136 -11.69 -6.09 -2.56
C ASP A 136 -11.60 -7.61 -2.76
N ALA A 137 -10.58 -8.09 -3.48
CA ALA A 137 -10.35 -9.50 -3.69
C ALA A 137 -9.99 -10.22 -2.37
N VAL A 138 -9.11 -9.63 -1.57
CA VAL A 138 -8.74 -10.14 -0.23
C VAL A 138 -9.96 -10.20 0.68
N GLU A 139 -10.82 -9.17 0.68
CA GLU A 139 -12.05 -9.16 1.48
C GLU A 139 -13.01 -10.29 1.08
N LYS A 140 -13.20 -10.52 -0.23
CA LYS A 140 -14.05 -11.60 -0.73
C LYS A 140 -13.51 -12.97 -0.32
N VAL A 141 -12.19 -13.20 -0.45
CA VAL A 141 -11.53 -14.44 -0.02
C VAL A 141 -11.69 -14.62 1.49
N ALA A 142 -11.47 -13.57 2.30
CA ALA A 142 -11.67 -13.63 3.75
C ALA A 142 -13.09 -14.06 4.12
N ARG A 143 -14.11 -13.48 3.48
CA ARG A 143 -15.52 -13.83 3.70
C ARG A 143 -15.82 -15.26 3.26
N LYS A 144 -15.34 -15.68 2.09
CA LYS A 144 -15.56 -17.04 1.53
C LYS A 144 -14.97 -18.13 2.42
N HIS A 145 -13.78 -17.88 2.99
CA HIS A 145 -13.08 -18.85 3.84
C HIS A 145 -13.32 -18.66 5.34
N HIS A 146 -14.18 -17.71 5.74
CA HIS A 146 -14.49 -17.37 7.14
C HIS A 146 -13.23 -17.00 7.95
N LEU A 147 -12.33 -16.23 7.35
CA LEU A 147 -11.13 -15.72 8.01
C LEU A 147 -11.47 -14.47 8.81
N ALA A 148 -11.05 -14.44 10.07
CA ALA A 148 -11.21 -13.28 10.93
C ALA A 148 -10.14 -12.20 10.66
N VAL A 149 -8.93 -12.63 10.24
CA VAL A 149 -7.77 -11.76 9.97
C VAL A 149 -6.97 -12.35 8.82
N ILE A 150 -6.50 -11.49 7.92
CA ILE A 150 -5.49 -11.81 6.91
C ILE A 150 -4.30 -10.88 7.13
N PHE A 151 -3.11 -11.47 7.21
CA PHE A 151 -1.84 -10.75 7.34
C PHE A 151 -1.18 -10.60 5.97
N ASP A 152 -0.50 -9.49 5.75
CA ASP A 152 0.35 -9.32 4.57
C ASP A 152 1.79 -9.77 4.89
N LYS A 153 2.24 -10.83 4.21
CA LYS A 153 3.60 -11.35 4.35
C LYS A 153 4.65 -10.45 3.69
N SER A 154 4.24 -9.60 2.77
CA SER A 154 5.14 -8.68 2.04
C SER A 154 5.34 -7.34 2.74
N GLY A 155 4.57 -7.06 3.80
CA GLY A 155 4.65 -5.82 4.57
C GLY A 155 5.81 -5.81 5.57
N GLU A 156 5.82 -4.77 6.42
CA GLU A 156 6.84 -4.59 7.46
C GLU A 156 6.71 -5.60 8.63
N LEU A 157 5.59 -6.36 8.67
CA LEU A 157 5.38 -7.37 9.70
C LEU A 157 6.30 -8.56 9.47
N VAL A 158 7.28 -8.74 10.33
CA VAL A 158 8.22 -9.86 10.25
C VAL A 158 7.53 -11.14 10.71
N MET A 159 7.23 -12.04 9.77
CA MET A 159 6.77 -13.40 10.07
C MET A 159 7.96 -14.36 9.99
N ILE A 160 8.34 -14.96 11.13
CA ILE A 160 9.47 -15.90 11.20
C ILE A 160 9.11 -17.26 10.60
N TYR A 161 7.87 -17.69 10.82
CA TYR A 161 7.33 -18.96 10.29
C TYR A 161 5.86 -18.79 9.90
N THR A 162 5.49 -19.34 8.76
CA THR A 162 4.09 -19.43 8.30
C THR A 162 3.84 -20.82 7.75
N ASP A 163 2.76 -21.46 8.18
CA ASP A 163 2.33 -22.73 7.61
C ASP A 163 1.68 -22.47 6.24
N PRO A 164 2.12 -23.15 5.15
CA PRO A 164 1.53 -22.98 3.82
C PRO A 164 0.02 -23.20 3.74
N VAL A 165 -0.55 -24.01 4.64
CA VAL A 165 -2.01 -24.24 4.73
C VAL A 165 -2.79 -22.96 4.97
N HIS A 166 -2.15 -21.93 5.53
CA HIS A 166 -2.73 -20.61 5.80
C HIS A 166 -2.39 -19.56 4.74
N ASP A 167 -1.78 -19.97 3.61
CA ASP A 167 -1.52 -19.07 2.48
C ASP A 167 -2.77 -18.96 1.60
N TYR A 168 -3.29 -17.76 1.47
CA TYR A 168 -4.45 -17.46 0.63
C TYR A 168 -4.08 -16.63 -0.60
N THR A 169 -2.79 -16.53 -0.94
CA THR A 169 -2.30 -15.75 -2.08
C THR A 169 -2.94 -16.21 -3.40
N ASP A 170 -2.98 -17.52 -3.65
CA ASP A 170 -3.52 -18.10 -4.89
C ASP A 170 -5.03 -17.92 -4.99
N TYR A 171 -5.76 -18.02 -3.88
CA TYR A 171 -7.20 -17.70 -3.86
C TYR A 171 -7.49 -16.24 -4.21
N VAL A 172 -6.62 -15.31 -3.80
CA VAL A 172 -6.75 -13.90 -4.18
C VAL A 172 -6.42 -13.71 -5.66
N LEU A 173 -5.42 -14.40 -6.20
CA LEU A 173 -5.12 -14.38 -7.63
C LEU A 173 -6.28 -14.94 -8.45
N GLU A 174 -6.91 -16.03 -8.03
CA GLU A 174 -8.12 -16.57 -8.67
C GLU A 174 -9.27 -15.56 -8.66
N GLU A 175 -9.51 -14.88 -7.53
CA GLU A 175 -10.58 -13.87 -7.41
C GLU A 175 -10.31 -12.64 -8.33
N LEU A 176 -9.03 -12.33 -8.59
CA LEU A 176 -8.60 -11.30 -9.54
C LEU A 176 -8.61 -11.76 -11.00
N GLY A 177 -8.86 -13.06 -11.27
CA GLY A 177 -8.80 -13.66 -12.60
C GLY A 177 -7.35 -13.85 -13.11
N LEU A 178 -6.37 -13.91 -12.21
CA LEU A 178 -4.94 -14.04 -12.48
C LEU A 178 -4.37 -15.40 -12.02
N GLY A 179 -5.22 -16.30 -11.53
CA GLY A 179 -4.85 -17.66 -11.10
C GLY A 179 -4.35 -18.49 -12.27
N ASP A 180 -3.34 -19.33 -12.04
CA ASP A 180 -2.88 -20.30 -13.04
C ASP A 180 -3.93 -21.43 -13.14
N PRO A 181 -4.40 -21.77 -14.36
CA PRO A 181 -5.40 -22.84 -14.53
C PRO A 181 -4.91 -24.23 -14.10
N VAL A 182 -3.62 -24.39 -13.79
CA VAL A 182 -3.02 -25.68 -13.38
C VAL A 182 -3.17 -25.91 -11.88
N ASP A 183 -3.22 -24.87 -11.05
CA ASP A 183 -3.29 -25.00 -9.58
C ASP A 183 -4.71 -25.36 -9.08
N VAL A 184 -5.73 -25.23 -9.94
CA VAL A 184 -7.12 -25.54 -9.63
C VAL A 184 -7.37 -27.06 -9.57
N LEU A 185 -6.49 -27.88 -10.16
CA LEU A 185 -6.69 -29.34 -10.29
C LEU A 185 -6.12 -30.16 -9.12
N ASP A 186 -5.25 -29.59 -8.29
CA ASP A 186 -4.60 -30.32 -7.18
C ASP A 186 -5.31 -30.16 -5.81
N ASN A 187 -6.38 -29.36 -5.72
CA ASN A 187 -7.09 -29.09 -4.47
C ASN A 187 -8.52 -29.72 -4.40
N ASN A 188 -8.82 -30.79 -5.20
CA ASN A 188 -10.07 -31.56 -5.07
C ASN A 188 -9.83 -32.99 -4.54
#